data_10cb25f13e4bbe9249cf97ce595e99fe
#
_entry.id   10cb25f13e4bbe9249cf97ce595e99fe
#
_cell.length_a   1.000
_cell.length_b   1.000
_cell.length_c   1.000
_cell.angle_alpha   90.00
_cell.angle_beta   90.00
_cell.angle_gamma   90.00
#
_symmetry.space_group_name_H-M   'P 1'
#
loop_
_entity.id
_entity.type
_entity.pdbx_description
1 polymer ?
#
loop_
_entity_poly.entity_id
_entity_poly.type
_entity_poly.pdbx_seq_one_letter_code
_entity_poly.pdbx_strand_id
1 'polypeptide(L)' 'MGFATEAAKGWLNHGFLKLRLDEVVAYTATINTPSENVMQRIGMTRDPARDFDHPKLPEGHPLRPHIVYSILNPNK' A
#
# COMPACT_ATOMS: atom_id res chain seq x y z
N MET A 1 9.19 12.41 8.90
CA MET A 1 7.91 11.69 8.89
C MET A 1 6.89 12.28 7.94
N GLY A 2 6.75 13.61 7.88
CA GLY A 2 5.83 14.28 6.98
C GLY A 2 6.11 14.07 5.51
N PHE A 3 7.37 13.98 5.14
CA PHE A 3 7.76 13.85 3.73
C PHE A 3 7.22 12.58 3.06
N ALA A 4 7.33 11.44 3.73
CA ALA A 4 6.87 10.18 3.15
C ALA A 4 5.36 10.18 2.95
N THR A 5 4.61 10.69 3.92
CA THR A 5 3.15 10.76 3.84
C THR A 5 2.71 11.76 2.75
N GLU A 6 3.35 12.92 2.68
CA GLU A 6 3.03 13.92 1.67
C GLU A 6 3.35 13.44 0.26
N ALA A 7 4.50 12.80 0.07
CA ALA A 7 4.87 12.23 -1.21
C ALA A 7 3.87 11.16 -1.65
N ALA A 8 3.47 10.28 -0.74
CA ALA A 8 2.49 9.24 -1.04
C ALA A 8 1.14 9.83 -1.41
N LYS A 9 0.68 10.85 -0.70
CA LYS A 9 -0.57 11.56 -1.03
C LYS A 9 -0.49 12.20 -2.41
N GLY A 10 0.65 12.81 -2.75
CA GLY A 10 0.87 13.40 -4.07
C GLY A 10 0.79 12.35 -5.17
N TRP A 11 1.40 11.20 -4.98
CA TRP A 11 1.32 10.09 -5.93
C TRP A 11 -0.10 9.58 -6.10
N LEU A 12 -0.87 9.45 -5.00
CA LEU A 12 -2.28 9.04 -5.07
C LEU A 12 -3.11 10.05 -5.87
N ASN A 13 -2.96 11.34 -5.58
CA ASN A 13 -3.68 12.38 -6.33
C ASN A 13 -3.33 12.33 -7.80
N HIS A 14 -2.06 12.19 -8.14
CA HIS A 14 -1.63 12.06 -9.52
C HIS A 14 -2.29 10.86 -10.20
N GLY A 15 -2.27 9.70 -9.55
CA GLY A 15 -2.88 8.49 -10.07
C GLY A 15 -4.38 8.66 -10.30
N PHE A 16 -5.09 9.24 -9.32
CA PHE A 16 -6.54 9.40 -9.42
C PHE A 16 -6.95 10.48 -10.42
N LEU A 17 -6.25 11.60 -10.48
CA LEU A 17 -6.63 12.74 -11.31
C LEU A 17 -6.06 12.67 -12.72
N LYS A 18 -4.82 12.22 -12.87
CA LYS A 18 -4.14 12.18 -14.18
C LYS A 18 -4.32 10.84 -14.88
N LEU A 19 -4.16 9.75 -14.17
CA LEU A 19 -4.25 8.41 -14.72
C LEU A 19 -5.67 7.83 -14.61
N ARG A 20 -6.54 8.47 -13.84
CA ARG A 20 -7.94 8.08 -13.64
C ARG A 20 -8.10 6.64 -13.17
N LEU A 21 -7.22 6.21 -12.29
CA LEU A 21 -7.28 4.87 -11.72
C LEU A 21 -8.53 4.71 -10.86
N ASP A 22 -9.15 3.55 -10.91
CA ASP A 22 -10.30 3.23 -10.05
C ASP A 22 -9.88 2.91 -8.63
N GLU A 23 -8.74 2.25 -8.49
CA GLU A 23 -8.21 1.78 -7.23
C GLU A 23 -6.69 1.81 -7.28
N VAL A 24 -6.06 2.12 -6.15
CA VAL A 24 -4.61 1.96 -5.98
C VAL A 24 -4.38 0.91 -4.92
N VAL A 25 -3.51 -0.04 -5.21
CA VAL A 25 -3.13 -1.12 -4.31
C VAL A 25 -1.66 -0.99 -3.99
N ALA A 26 -1.32 -1.13 -2.71
CA ALA A 26 0.06 -1.13 -2.23
C ALA A 26 0.30 -2.35 -1.36
N TYR A 27 1.53 -2.82 -1.33
CA TYR A 27 1.88 -3.97 -0.51
C TYR A 27 3.25 -3.75 0.15
N THR A 28 3.44 -4.42 1.29
CA THR A 28 4.70 -4.37 2.02
C THR A 28 4.84 -5.63 2.86
N ALA A 29 6.06 -5.94 3.29
CA ALA A 29 6.29 -7.04 4.21
C ALA A 29 5.58 -6.77 5.55
N THR A 30 5.07 -7.82 6.19
CA THR A 30 4.33 -7.69 7.45
C THR A 30 5.13 -7.03 8.57
N ILE A 31 6.46 -7.16 8.52
CA ILE A 31 7.33 -6.57 9.55
C ILE A 31 7.69 -5.11 9.27
N ASN A 32 7.25 -4.54 8.16
CA ASN A 32 7.56 -3.17 7.78
C ASN A 32 6.51 -2.20 8.32
N THR A 33 6.51 -2.02 9.64
CA THR A 33 5.55 -1.14 10.33
C THR A 33 5.58 0.31 9.84
N PRO A 34 6.74 0.94 9.57
CA PRO A 34 6.74 2.30 9.05
C PRO A 34 5.98 2.46 7.74
N SER A 35 6.10 1.51 6.82
CA SER A 35 5.33 1.55 5.56
C SER A 35 3.83 1.40 5.79
N GLU A 36 3.42 0.50 6.70
CA GLU A 36 2.01 0.37 7.07
C GLU A 36 1.46 1.68 7.62
N ASN A 37 2.22 2.34 8.50
CA ASN A 37 1.79 3.60 9.08
C ASN A 37 1.54 4.67 8.02
N VAL A 38 2.41 4.74 7.01
CA VAL A 38 2.23 5.68 5.90
C VAL A 38 0.97 5.34 5.11
N MET A 39 0.75 4.06 4.79
CA MET A 39 -0.45 3.63 4.06
C MET A 39 -1.72 4.00 4.80
N GLN A 40 -1.76 3.79 6.11
CA GLN A 40 -2.92 4.15 6.95
C GLN A 40 -3.14 5.65 6.97
N ARG A 41 -2.08 6.44 7.07
CA ARG A 41 -2.17 7.90 7.13
C ARG A 41 -2.70 8.53 5.85
N ILE A 42 -2.44 7.92 4.70
CA ILE A 42 -2.94 8.43 3.43
C ILE A 42 -4.34 7.92 3.10
N GLY A 43 -4.96 7.18 4.02
CA GLY A 43 -6.35 6.76 3.87
C GLY A 43 -6.56 5.38 3.27
N MET A 44 -5.49 4.61 3.07
CA MET A 44 -5.62 3.25 2.58
C MET A 44 -6.16 2.33 3.67
N THR A 45 -6.90 1.30 3.28
CA THR A 45 -7.43 0.30 4.19
C THR A 45 -6.78 -1.06 3.94
N ARG A 46 -6.64 -1.83 5.00
CA ARG A 46 -6.10 -3.19 4.92
C ARG A 46 -7.04 -4.09 4.11
N ASP A 47 -6.45 -4.86 3.23
CA ASP A 47 -7.20 -5.84 2.42
C ASP A 47 -6.62 -7.24 2.64
N PRO A 48 -6.98 -7.90 3.76
CA PRO A 48 -6.41 -9.19 4.10
C PRO A 48 -6.73 -10.30 3.11
N ALA A 49 -7.80 -10.17 2.34
CA ALA A 49 -8.14 -11.15 1.33
C ALA A 49 -7.12 -11.22 0.20
N ARG A 50 -6.32 -10.16 0.03
CA ARG A 50 -5.27 -10.09 -1.01
C ARG A 50 -3.87 -10.35 -0.45
N ASP A 51 -3.71 -10.59 0.84
CA ASP A 51 -2.40 -10.89 1.42
C ASP A 51 -1.77 -12.10 0.73
N PHE A 52 -0.46 -12.07 0.59
CA PHE A 52 0.26 -13.12 -0.13
C PHE A 52 1.67 -13.32 0.42
N ASP A 53 2.26 -14.47 0.10
CA ASP A 53 3.66 -14.74 0.36
C ASP A 53 4.48 -14.37 -0.88
N HIS A 54 5.61 -13.69 -0.68
CA HIS A 54 6.47 -13.31 -1.80
C HIS A 54 7.04 -14.58 -2.47
N PRO A 55 6.73 -14.82 -3.75
CA PRO A 55 7.07 -16.11 -4.39
C PRO A 55 8.56 -16.34 -4.58
N LYS A 56 9.37 -15.28 -4.55
CA LYS A 56 10.81 -15.38 -4.74
C LYS A 56 11.59 -15.60 -3.45
N LEU A 57 10.92 -15.57 -2.29
CA LEU A 57 11.56 -15.75 -1.00
C LEU A 57 11.24 -17.15 -0.47
N PRO A 58 12.22 -17.83 0.19
CA PRO A 58 11.99 -19.16 0.73
C PRO A 58 11.02 -19.16 1.90
N GLU A 59 10.39 -20.31 2.16
CA GLU A 59 9.57 -20.49 3.35
C GLU A 59 10.35 -20.18 4.60
N GLY A 60 9.68 -19.52 5.55
CA GLY A 60 10.31 -19.11 6.80
C GLY A 60 11.12 -17.83 6.71
N HIS A 61 11.28 -17.25 5.51
CA HIS A 61 11.96 -15.97 5.39
C HIS A 61 11.11 -14.86 6.02
N PRO A 62 11.69 -14.00 6.89
CA PRO A 62 10.89 -13.01 7.61
C PRO A 62 10.21 -11.97 6.71
N LEU A 63 10.72 -11.75 5.50
CA LEU A 63 10.12 -10.80 4.55
C LEU A 63 9.14 -11.45 3.59
N ARG A 64 8.95 -12.76 3.66
CA ARG A 64 8.08 -13.48 2.75
C ARG A 64 6.60 -13.10 2.87
N PRO A 65 6.02 -13.03 4.09
CA PRO A 65 4.62 -12.61 4.21
C PRO A 65 4.46 -11.13 3.87
N HIS A 66 3.54 -10.84 2.96
CA HIS A 66 3.20 -9.49 2.55
C HIS A 66 1.74 -9.19 2.85
N ILE A 67 1.49 -7.94 3.21
CA ILE A 67 0.15 -7.44 3.46
C ILE A 67 -0.21 -6.43 2.36
N VAL A 68 -1.49 -6.35 2.07
CA VAL A 68 -2.00 -5.49 1.00
C VAL A 68 -2.93 -4.43 1.58
N TYR A 69 -2.74 -3.20 1.11
CA TYR A 69 -3.62 -2.07 1.38
C TYR A 69 -4.20 -1.56 0.07
N SER A 70 -5.40 -1.02 0.12
CA SER A 70 -6.03 -0.46 -1.06
C SER A 70 -6.80 0.81 -0.73
N ILE A 71 -7.02 1.63 -1.75
CA ILE A 71 -7.85 2.82 -1.66
C ILE A 71 -8.58 3.01 -2.98
N LEU A 72 -9.89 3.24 -2.89
CA LEU A 72 -10.71 3.52 -4.07
C LEU A 72 -10.60 4.99 -4.45
N ASN A 73 -10.73 5.28 -5.74
CA ASN A 73 -10.71 6.65 -6.22
C ASN A 73 -11.97 7.38 -5.71
N PRO A 74 -11.82 8.43 -4.88
CA PRO A 74 -12.98 9.13 -4.33
C PRO A 74 -13.74 9.95 -5.36
N ASN A 75 -13.17 10.13 -6.55
CA ASN A 75 -13.80 10.90 -7.63
C ASN A 75 -14.58 10.04 -8.62
N LYS A 76 -14.73 8.75 -8.33
CA LYS A 76 -15.46 7.82 -9.19
C LYS A 76 -16.63 7.17 -8.48
#